data_17742eb81ec1a954321a2c88ce1b55ea
#
_entry.id   17742eb81ec1a954321a2c88ce1b55ea
#
_cell.length_a   1.000
_cell.length_b   1.000
_cell.length_c   1.000
_cell.angle_alpha   90.00
_cell.angle_beta   90.00
_cell.angle_gamma   90.00
#
_symmetry.space_group_name_H-M   'P 1'
#
loop_
_entity.id
_entity.type
_entity.pdbx_description
1 polymer ?
#
loop_
_entity_poly.entity_id
_entity_poly.type
_entity_poly.pdbx_seq_one_letter_code
_entity_poly.pdbx_strand_id
1 'polypeptide(L)' 'MKFQLFSQVALREDIPELNLMKGNVGTIVECYSGLDKQENGYSLEGLISQDTVEVSESQIEAIAFSISPVRIVR' A
#
# COMPACT_ATOMS: atom_id res chain seq x y z
N MET A 1 -12.82 -1.22 6.53
CA MET A 1 -11.58 -1.10 5.75
C MET A 1 -10.45 -1.81 6.47
N LYS A 2 -9.73 -2.64 5.77
CA LYS A 2 -8.62 -3.37 6.37
C LYS A 2 -7.41 -2.47 6.60
N PHE A 3 -7.15 -1.56 5.68
CA PHE A 3 -6.00 -0.65 5.78
C PHE A 3 -6.50 0.77 5.97
N GLN A 4 -5.74 1.56 6.72
CA GLN A 4 -6.15 2.91 7.09
C GLN A 4 -5.51 3.96 6.20
N LEU A 5 -6.22 5.07 6.05
CA LEU A 5 -5.73 6.23 5.34
C LEU A 5 -4.39 6.66 5.91
N PHE A 6 -3.46 7.01 5.04
CA PHE A 6 -2.11 7.49 5.35
C PHE A 6 -1.17 6.45 5.95
N SER A 7 -1.59 5.20 6.00
CA SER A 7 -0.65 4.14 6.39
C SER A 7 0.16 3.69 5.18
N GLN A 8 1.33 3.10 5.45
CA GLN A 8 2.19 2.56 4.40
C GLN A 8 1.90 1.09 4.22
N VAL A 9 1.91 0.66 2.98
CA VAL A 9 1.67 -0.74 2.61
C VAL A 9 2.67 -1.13 1.54
N ALA A 10 2.88 -2.43 1.40
CA ALA A 10 3.75 -2.97 0.36
C ALA A 10 2.93 -3.76 -0.65
N LEU A 11 3.37 -3.76 -1.89
CA LEU A 11 2.73 -4.58 -2.92
C LEU A 11 3.01 -6.05 -2.63
N ARG A 12 1.98 -6.88 -2.74
CA ARG A 12 2.12 -8.32 -2.58
C ARG A 12 2.48 -9.03 -3.87
N GLU A 13 2.42 -8.32 -4.97
CA GLU A 13 2.67 -8.90 -6.29
C GLU A 13 3.25 -7.82 -7.20
N ASP A 14 3.87 -8.25 -8.29
CA ASP A 14 4.37 -7.32 -9.30
C ASP A 14 3.20 -6.70 -10.05
N ILE A 15 3.39 -5.47 -10.51
CA ILE A 15 2.47 -4.81 -11.44
C ILE A 15 3.30 -4.45 -12.66
N PRO A 16 3.49 -5.41 -13.58
CA PRO A 16 4.43 -5.22 -14.70
C PRO A 16 4.09 -4.05 -15.61
N GLU A 17 2.80 -3.78 -15.80
CA GLU A 17 2.38 -2.69 -16.69
C GLU A 17 2.81 -1.32 -16.15
N LEU A 18 3.10 -1.22 -14.86
CA LEU A 18 3.61 0.00 -14.26
C LEU A 18 5.06 -0.10 -13.85
N ASN A 19 5.69 -1.21 -14.19
CA ASN A 19 7.09 -1.46 -13.84
C ASN A 19 7.30 -1.45 -12.33
N LEU A 20 6.32 -1.94 -11.58
CA LEU A 20 6.38 -2.03 -10.12
C LEU A 20 6.56 -3.48 -9.71
N MET A 21 7.22 -3.68 -8.58
CA MET A 21 7.59 -5.01 -8.12
C MET A 21 7.03 -5.27 -6.74
N LYS A 22 6.79 -6.54 -6.47
CA LYS A 22 6.41 -6.99 -5.14
C LYS A 22 7.37 -6.40 -4.12
N GLY A 23 6.82 -5.90 -3.03
CA GLY A 23 7.61 -5.29 -1.97
C GLY A 23 7.76 -3.79 -2.09
N ASN A 24 7.44 -3.20 -3.24
CA ASN A 24 7.47 -1.74 -3.37
C ASN A 24 6.45 -1.14 -2.40
N VAL A 25 6.80 -0.02 -1.79
CA VAL A 25 6.03 0.60 -0.71
C VAL A 25 5.35 1.87 -1.18
N GLY A 26 4.08 2.00 -0.82
CA GLY A 26 3.33 3.22 -1.07
C GLY A 26 2.55 3.63 0.16
N THR A 27 2.03 4.85 0.13
CA THR A 27 1.22 5.41 1.21
C THR A 27 -0.22 5.55 0.72
N ILE A 28 -1.17 5.06 1.50
CA ILE A 28 -2.59 5.15 1.17
C ILE A 28 -3.04 6.59 1.30
N VAL A 29 -3.52 7.17 0.21
CA VAL A 29 -4.04 8.54 0.24
C VAL A 29 -5.53 8.58 -0.01
N GLU A 30 -6.13 7.46 -0.42
CA GLU A 30 -7.58 7.38 -0.59
C GLU A 30 -8.03 5.94 -0.42
N CYS A 31 -9.22 5.76 0.16
CA CYS A 31 -9.81 4.44 0.36
C CYS A 31 -11.17 4.39 -0.31
N TYR A 32 -11.47 3.27 -0.94
CA TYR A 32 -12.74 3.06 -1.64
C TYR A 32 -13.38 1.79 -1.15
N SER A 33 -14.62 1.88 -0.70
CA SER A 33 -15.36 0.69 -0.28
C SER A 33 -15.82 -0.09 -1.48
N GLY A 34 -15.56 -1.38 -1.46
CA GLY A 34 -16.14 -2.28 -2.45
C GLY A 34 -17.63 -2.43 -2.21
N LEU A 35 -18.36 -2.59 -3.30
CA LEU A 35 -19.80 -2.82 -3.24
C LEU A 35 -20.08 -4.27 -3.51
N ASP A 36 -21.06 -4.81 -2.80
CA ASP A 36 -21.46 -6.21 -2.92
C ASP A 36 -20.27 -7.13 -2.65
N LYS A 37 -19.83 -7.88 -3.63
CA LYS A 37 -18.75 -8.83 -3.46
C LYS A 37 -17.40 -8.30 -3.92
N GLN A 38 -17.32 -7.03 -4.20
CA GLN A 38 -16.04 -6.44 -4.63
C GLN A 38 -15.19 -6.10 -3.42
N GLU A 39 -13.90 -6.27 -3.56
CA GLU A 39 -13.00 -5.88 -2.48
C GLU A 39 -12.85 -4.36 -2.43
N ASN A 40 -12.39 -3.90 -1.29
CA ASN A 40 -12.04 -2.50 -1.12
C ASN A 40 -10.84 -2.15 -2.01
N GLY A 41 -10.78 -0.89 -2.40
CA GLY A 41 -9.67 -0.40 -3.20
C GLY A 41 -8.98 0.76 -2.52
N TYR A 42 -7.78 1.07 -2.98
CA TYR A 42 -6.96 2.11 -2.39
C TYR A 42 -6.16 2.83 -3.47
N SER A 43 -5.94 4.13 -3.27
CA SER A 43 -4.99 4.88 -4.07
C SER A 43 -3.70 5.03 -3.29
N LEU A 44 -2.60 4.67 -3.89
CA LEU A 44 -1.28 4.72 -3.25
C LEU A 44 -0.41 5.79 -3.89
N GLU A 45 0.24 6.58 -3.05
CA GLU A 45 1.20 7.58 -3.47
C GLU A 45 2.61 7.09 -3.18
N GLY A 46 3.56 7.52 -4.00
CA GLY A 46 4.96 7.19 -3.76
C GLY A 46 5.50 6.02 -4.56
N LEU A 47 4.64 5.30 -5.27
CA LEU A 47 5.07 4.19 -6.10
C LEU A 47 5.59 4.66 -7.45
N ILE A 48 4.93 5.66 -8.02
CA ILE A 48 5.37 6.27 -9.26
C ILE A 48 5.43 7.78 -9.08
N SER A 49 6.13 8.44 -9.98
CA SER A 49 6.35 9.87 -9.88
C SER A 49 5.07 10.64 -10.23
N GLN A 50 4.65 11.54 -9.36
CA GLN A 50 3.61 12.53 -9.63
C GLN A 50 2.23 11.96 -9.92
N ASP A 51 1.96 10.74 -9.47
CA ASP A 51 0.66 10.13 -9.69
C ASP A 51 0.40 9.09 -8.61
N THR A 52 -0.84 8.63 -8.53
CA THR A 52 -1.21 7.55 -7.63
C THR A 52 -1.42 6.27 -8.42
N VAL A 53 -1.37 5.15 -7.70
CA VAL A 53 -1.61 3.83 -8.28
C VAL A 53 -2.82 3.24 -7.56
N GLU A 54 -3.80 2.78 -8.32
CA GLU A 54 -5.01 2.17 -7.76
C GLU A 54 -4.77 0.68 -7.57
N VAL A 55 -5.04 0.20 -6.39
CA VAL A 55 -4.85 -1.23 -6.09
C VAL A 55 -6.07 -1.78 -5.34
N SER A 56 -6.24 -3.09 -5.42
CA SER A 56 -7.23 -3.81 -4.62
C SER A 56 -6.61 -4.20 -3.28
N GLU A 57 -7.46 -4.44 -2.31
CA GLU A 57 -7.01 -4.82 -0.98
C GLU A 57 -6.12 -6.05 -0.98
N SER A 58 -6.39 -7.01 -1.86
CA SER A 58 -5.61 -8.24 -1.93
C SER A 58 -4.24 -8.05 -2.57
N GLN A 59 -3.98 -6.91 -3.19
CA GLN A 59 -2.69 -6.64 -3.83
C GLN A 59 -1.68 -6.02 -2.88
N ILE A 60 -2.09 -5.69 -1.65
CA ILE A 60 -1.22 -4.99 -0.70
C ILE A 60 -1.24 -5.67 0.65
N GLU A 61 -0.23 -5.39 1.45
CA GLU A 61 -0.12 -5.91 2.80
C GLU A 61 0.47 -4.85 3.72
N ALA A 62 0.15 -4.97 5.00
CA ALA A 62 0.68 -4.06 6.00
C ALA A 62 2.19 -4.26 6.13
N ILE A 63 2.88 -3.16 6.37
CA ILE A 63 4.30 -3.23 6.66
C ILE A 63 4.46 -3.34 8.16
N ALA A 64 5.14 -4.39 8.59
CA ALA A 64 5.42 -4.55 10.00
C ALA A 64 6.67 -3.73 10.31
N PHE A 65 6.48 -2.59 10.89
CA PHE A 65 7.60 -1.86 11.42
C PHE A 65 7.85 -2.34 12.78
N SER A 66 8.81 -3.13 12.90
CA SER A 66 9.29 -3.30 14.22
C SER A 66 10.35 -2.28 14.40
N ILE A 67 10.19 -1.33 14.85
CA ILE A 67 11.26 -0.49 14.94
C ILE A 67 11.81 -0.34 16.29
N SER A 68 11.92 -0.50 16.15
CA SER A 68 12.25 -0.21 16.88
C SER A 68 13.21 0.26 17.27
N PRO A 69 13.34 0.13 17.47
CA PRO A 69 14.02 0.50 17.77
C PRO A 69 14.83 1.23 18.00
N VAL A 70 14.82 1.12 17.81
CA VAL A 70 15.43 1.61 17.92
C VAL A 70 16.20 2.20 18.31
N ARG A 71 16.30 2.11 18.38
CA ARG A 71 16.99 2.34 18.67
C ARG A 71 17.57 3.06 19.10
N ILE A 72 17.51 2.98 19.35
CA ILE A 72 17.99 3.41 19.80
C ILE A 72 18.90 3.86 20.15
N VAL A 73 19.15 3.86 20.12
CA VAL A 73 20.00 4.16 20.40
C VAL A 73 20.72 4.71 20.99
N ARG A 74 20.98 4.78 21.30
CA ARG A 74 21.71 5.02 21.91
C ARG A 74 22.41 5.16 22.11
#